data_9899f8fa9950dc776a5389600da67483
#
_entry.id   9899f8fa9950dc776a5389600da67483
#
_cell.length_a   1.000
_cell.length_b   1.000
_cell.length_c   1.000
_cell.angle_alpha   90.00
_cell.angle_beta   90.00
_cell.angle_gamma   90.00
#
_symmetry.space_group_name_H-M   'P 1'
#
loop_
_entity.id
_entity.type
_entity.pdbx_description
1 polymer ?
#
loop_
_entity_poly.entity_id
_entity_poly.type
_entity_poly.pdbx_seq_one_letter_code
_entity_poly.pdbx_strand_id
1 'polypeptide(L)'
;MSAGTAAGREVLPDEAYAAALLGLPALWPARLAALLGLRRGRLGADRGTRRSARAAWDLVRRGRAADVPGVRSLLTEADPDAIAAHWAAAACRVDVGRAWPAYRRLGARVDILGDAGYPTRLAEGPGAPYVLFRSGTRPELEGRTAAVVGTRRCTPVGRAIASEFGAALAEAGVRVVSGLALGVDGAAHQGALDAGSGAPIGVVAGGFDRPYPVRHRPLWQRVAAAGTLVSEWPLGARSEGWRFPARNRLIVALSEVVVVIESGERGGSMVTAQLAAERGVPVLAVPGSIRNPTAAGTNRLLRDGAQPACGVDDVLAALSLADGATAATDRRPPPSGVAAGALAAMGWDPVTTDLLASRTGLPPAELAVALAHLELDGWIAAGAGHWQRIGSADRAVVSRGA
;
A
#
# COMPACT_ATOMS: atom_id res chain seq x y z
N MET A 1 14.19 46.95 34.29
CA MET A 1 15.02 46.51 33.16
C MET A 1 14.87 44.99 33.03
N SER A 2 13.94 44.55 32.21
CA SER A 2 13.68 43.11 32.00
C SER A 2 14.39 42.71 30.70
N ALA A 3 15.43 41.89 30.82
CA ALA A 3 16.16 41.33 29.70
C ALA A 3 15.27 40.28 29.04
N GLY A 4 14.71 40.64 27.89
CA GLY A 4 14.03 39.68 26.99
C GLY A 4 15.07 38.69 26.46
N THR A 5 15.06 37.49 26.97
CA THR A 5 15.78 36.34 26.41
C THR A 5 15.35 36.16 24.94
N ALA A 6 16.25 36.50 24.03
CA ALA A 6 16.13 36.14 22.62
C ALA A 6 16.10 34.62 22.54
N ALA A 7 14.92 34.03 22.34
CA ALA A 7 14.78 32.61 22.03
C ALA A 7 15.62 32.33 20.79
N GLY A 8 16.73 31.60 20.96
CA GLY A 8 17.61 31.18 19.87
C GLY A 8 16.75 30.51 18.78
N ARG A 9 16.81 31.01 17.57
CA ARG A 9 16.15 30.39 16.42
C ARG A 9 16.69 28.95 16.32
N GLU A 10 15.87 27.98 16.67
CA GLU A 10 16.18 26.54 16.48
C GLU A 10 16.64 26.34 15.04
N VAL A 11 17.84 25.79 14.85
CA VAL A 11 18.38 25.52 13.51
C VAL A 11 17.55 24.36 12.94
N LEU A 12 16.76 24.66 11.92
CA LEU A 12 15.92 23.65 11.27
C LEU A 12 16.80 22.61 10.55
N PRO A 13 16.44 21.33 10.62
CA PRO A 13 17.15 20.27 9.93
C PRO A 13 16.96 20.35 8.41
N ASP A 14 17.85 19.70 7.66
CA ASP A 14 17.86 19.71 6.20
C ASP A 14 16.57 19.10 5.60
N GLU A 15 15.99 18.13 6.29
CA GLU A 15 14.72 17.47 5.98
C GLU A 15 13.53 18.45 5.93
N ALA A 16 13.55 19.48 6.78
CA ALA A 16 12.51 20.51 6.77
C ALA A 16 12.52 21.30 5.45
N TYR A 17 13.70 21.60 4.95
CA TYR A 17 13.87 22.30 3.68
C TYR A 17 13.57 21.39 2.48
N ALA A 18 13.92 20.10 2.56
CA ALA A 18 13.55 19.12 1.52
C ALA A 18 12.02 18.98 1.38
N ALA A 19 11.32 18.90 2.50
CA ALA A 19 9.86 18.86 2.53
C ALA A 19 9.25 20.15 1.96
N ALA A 20 9.80 21.31 2.30
CA ALA A 20 9.35 22.60 1.80
C ALA A 20 9.58 22.74 0.28
N LEU A 21 10.74 22.31 -0.23
CA LEU A 21 11.04 22.31 -1.67
C LEU A 21 10.02 21.48 -2.45
N LEU A 22 9.68 20.27 -2.00
CA LEU A 22 8.66 19.42 -2.63
C LEU A 22 7.26 20.02 -2.62
N GLY A 23 6.98 20.92 -1.69
CA GLY A 23 5.72 21.66 -1.61
C GLY A 23 5.60 22.78 -2.63
N LEU A 24 6.68 23.16 -3.31
CA LEU A 24 6.65 24.24 -4.31
C LEU A 24 5.95 23.81 -5.61
N PRO A 25 5.20 24.70 -6.25
CA PRO A 25 4.46 24.38 -7.47
C PRO A 25 5.42 23.97 -8.59
N ALA A 26 5.08 22.88 -9.29
CA ALA A 26 5.84 22.37 -10.43
C ALA A 26 7.34 22.06 -10.16
N LEU A 27 7.76 21.96 -8.91
CA LEU A 27 9.07 21.45 -8.56
C LEU A 27 9.04 19.91 -8.53
N TRP A 28 8.90 19.33 -9.71
CA TRP A 28 8.81 17.89 -9.92
C TRP A 28 10.05 17.15 -9.40
N PRO A 29 9.97 15.84 -9.06
CA PRO A 29 11.08 15.10 -8.48
C PRO A 29 12.41 15.23 -9.24
N ALA A 30 12.38 15.24 -10.59
CA ALA A 30 13.59 15.41 -11.40
C ALA A 30 14.27 16.78 -11.21
N ARG A 31 13.47 17.85 -11.09
CA ARG A 31 13.97 19.22 -10.85
C ARG A 31 14.52 19.37 -9.44
N LEU A 32 13.87 18.74 -8.47
CA LEU A 32 14.38 18.67 -7.08
C LEU A 32 15.72 17.91 -7.05
N ALA A 33 15.82 16.77 -7.72
CA ALA A 33 17.05 16.02 -7.80
C ALA A 33 18.20 16.86 -8.38
N ALA A 34 17.94 17.57 -9.46
CA ALA A 34 18.92 18.45 -10.07
C ALA A 34 19.35 19.58 -9.12
N LEU A 35 18.40 20.21 -8.38
CA LEU A 35 18.69 21.22 -7.37
C LEU A 35 19.59 20.66 -6.26
N LEU A 36 19.32 19.44 -5.79
CA LEU A 36 20.08 18.78 -4.72
C LEU A 36 21.37 18.11 -5.24
N GLY A 37 21.58 18.03 -6.55
CA GLY A 37 22.70 17.30 -7.15
C GLY A 37 22.61 15.79 -6.96
N LEU A 38 21.38 15.24 -6.83
CA LEU A 38 21.14 13.82 -6.63
C LEU A 38 21.11 13.08 -7.97
N ARG A 39 21.76 11.90 -8.04
CA ARG A 39 21.74 11.01 -9.20
C ARG A 39 21.26 9.62 -8.78
N ARG A 40 20.38 8.99 -9.58
CA ARG A 40 19.97 7.60 -9.38
C ARG A 40 21.13 6.66 -9.78
N GLY A 41 21.27 5.54 -9.08
CA GLY A 41 22.23 4.49 -9.43
C GLY A 41 23.67 4.70 -8.92
N ARG A 42 23.95 5.75 -8.18
CA ARG A 42 25.25 5.96 -7.50
C ARG A 42 25.05 6.27 -6.03
N LEU A 43 24.66 5.25 -5.27
CA LEU A 43 24.72 5.33 -3.81
C LEU A 43 26.19 5.36 -3.38
N GLY A 44 26.63 6.48 -2.79
CA GLY A 44 27.91 6.58 -2.12
C GLY A 44 29.11 7.09 -2.93
N ALA A 45 29.05 7.26 -4.25
CA ALA A 45 30.23 7.57 -5.05
C ALA A 45 30.54 9.08 -5.21
N ASP A 46 29.60 9.98 -4.90
CA ASP A 46 29.82 11.41 -5.17
C ASP A 46 29.22 12.32 -4.10
N ARG A 47 29.74 12.20 -2.87
CA ARG A 47 29.36 13.12 -1.77
C ARG A 47 29.79 14.58 -2.03
N GLY A 48 30.68 14.79 -2.99
CA GLY A 48 31.25 16.12 -3.27
C GLY A 48 30.36 17.07 -4.07
N THR A 49 29.35 16.57 -4.77
CA THR A 49 28.45 17.39 -5.62
C THR A 49 27.06 17.58 -5.02
N ARG A 50 26.73 16.87 -3.93
CA ARG A 50 25.43 16.96 -3.27
C ARG A 50 25.29 18.28 -2.52
N ARG A 51 24.24 19.02 -2.83
CA ARG A 51 23.84 20.24 -2.11
C ARG A 51 22.89 19.86 -0.97
N SER A 52 23.04 20.50 0.20
CA SER A 52 22.04 20.38 1.25
C SER A 52 20.69 20.98 0.82
N ALA A 53 19.59 20.47 1.36
CA ALA A 53 18.28 21.00 1.02
C ALA A 53 18.11 22.45 1.48
N ARG A 54 18.77 22.84 2.56
CA ARG A 54 18.83 24.24 3.01
C ARG A 54 19.53 25.14 1.98
N ALA A 55 20.70 24.72 1.46
CA ALA A 55 21.40 25.48 0.43
C ALA A 55 20.60 25.57 -0.89
N ALA A 56 19.90 24.49 -1.27
CA ALA A 56 18.99 24.49 -2.40
C ALA A 56 17.80 25.44 -2.17
N TRP A 57 17.23 25.44 -0.98
CA TRP A 57 16.16 26.36 -0.59
C TRP A 57 16.59 27.84 -0.69
N ASP A 58 17.82 28.16 -0.23
CA ASP A 58 18.36 29.50 -0.31
C ASP A 58 18.58 29.96 -1.77
N LEU A 59 19.00 29.05 -2.66
CA LEU A 59 19.06 29.34 -4.11
C LEU A 59 17.69 29.63 -4.69
N VAL A 60 16.69 28.82 -4.36
CA VAL A 60 15.31 29.02 -4.80
C VAL A 60 14.77 30.35 -4.32
N ARG A 61 14.92 30.68 -3.03
CA ARG A 61 14.43 31.95 -2.47
C ARG A 61 15.06 33.19 -3.10
N ARG A 62 16.31 33.07 -3.56
CA ARG A 62 17.04 34.17 -4.25
C ARG A 62 16.74 34.23 -5.74
N GLY A 63 15.84 33.38 -6.28
CA GLY A 63 15.54 33.31 -7.71
C GLY A 63 16.65 32.69 -8.57
N ARG A 64 17.63 32.04 -7.93
CA ARG A 64 18.85 31.51 -8.57
C ARG A 64 18.80 30.02 -8.87
N ALA A 65 17.62 29.39 -8.83
CA ALA A 65 17.48 27.96 -9.11
C ALA A 65 17.92 27.58 -10.54
N ALA A 66 17.70 28.47 -11.51
CA ALA A 66 18.10 28.30 -12.90
C ALA A 66 19.62 28.40 -13.12
N ASP A 67 20.39 28.91 -12.16
CA ASP A 67 21.87 28.91 -12.21
C ASP A 67 22.45 27.50 -12.06
N VAL A 68 21.66 26.55 -11.58
CA VAL A 68 22.04 25.14 -11.50
C VAL A 68 21.90 24.52 -12.89
N PRO A 69 23.01 24.08 -13.57
CA PRO A 69 22.94 23.58 -14.94
C PRO A 69 21.96 22.44 -15.15
N GLY A 70 21.90 21.50 -14.21
CA GLY A 70 20.97 20.40 -14.25
C GLY A 70 19.48 20.82 -14.11
N VAL A 71 19.18 21.95 -13.44
CA VAL A 71 17.84 22.50 -13.39
C VAL A 71 17.52 23.18 -14.72
N ARG A 72 18.41 24.02 -15.24
CA ARG A 72 18.22 24.74 -16.50
C ARG A 72 17.95 23.78 -17.66
N SER A 73 18.66 22.64 -17.72
CA SER A 73 18.47 21.63 -18.77
C SER A 73 17.11 20.92 -18.70
N LEU A 74 16.40 20.98 -17.57
CA LEU A 74 15.06 20.40 -17.39
C LEU A 74 13.92 21.41 -17.60
N LEU A 75 14.23 22.64 -17.98
CA LEU A 75 13.28 23.75 -18.19
C LEU A 75 13.21 24.15 -19.67
N THR A 76 13.27 23.16 -20.57
CA THR A 76 13.36 23.41 -22.03
C THR A 76 12.09 23.95 -22.68
N GLU A 77 10.93 23.79 -22.03
CA GLU A 77 9.63 24.17 -22.59
C GLU A 77 9.15 25.58 -22.14
N ALA A 78 9.92 26.26 -21.28
CA ALA A 78 9.57 27.58 -20.75
C ALA A 78 10.84 28.37 -20.42
N ASP A 79 10.69 29.67 -20.21
CA ASP A 79 11.78 30.51 -19.72
C ASP A 79 12.27 30.05 -18.34
N PRO A 80 13.51 29.54 -18.22
CA PRO A 80 14.04 29.05 -16.97
C PRO A 80 14.09 30.10 -15.85
N ASP A 81 14.33 31.38 -16.21
CA ASP A 81 14.47 32.45 -15.24
C ASP A 81 13.08 32.89 -14.74
N ALA A 82 12.05 32.87 -15.59
CA ALA A 82 10.67 33.08 -15.17
C ALA A 82 10.17 31.99 -14.23
N ILE A 83 10.51 30.72 -14.48
CA ILE A 83 10.17 29.61 -13.57
C ILE A 83 10.91 29.75 -12.22
N ALA A 84 12.19 30.11 -12.26
CA ALA A 84 12.98 30.35 -11.03
C ALA A 84 12.37 31.50 -10.20
N ALA A 85 11.94 32.58 -10.84
CA ALA A 85 11.23 33.69 -10.20
C ALA A 85 9.89 33.24 -9.59
N HIS A 86 9.13 32.39 -10.30
CA HIS A 86 7.88 31.83 -9.79
C HIS A 86 8.12 30.97 -8.53
N TRP A 87 9.15 30.13 -8.53
CA TRP A 87 9.53 29.36 -7.34
C TRP A 87 9.98 30.24 -6.19
N ALA A 88 10.76 31.32 -6.47
CA ALA A 88 11.17 32.28 -5.45
C ALA A 88 9.97 32.96 -4.78
N ALA A 89 9.01 33.42 -5.60
CA ALA A 89 7.78 34.01 -5.10
C ALA A 89 6.94 33.03 -4.27
N ALA A 90 6.88 31.76 -4.67
CA ALA A 90 6.22 30.73 -3.90
C ALA A 90 6.96 30.45 -2.58
N ALA A 91 8.29 30.33 -2.61
CA ALA A 91 9.12 30.06 -1.44
C ALA A 91 9.07 31.22 -0.41
N CYS A 92 8.94 32.46 -0.85
CA CYS A 92 8.76 33.61 0.05
C CYS A 92 7.47 33.54 0.88
N ARG A 93 6.45 32.79 0.41
CA ARG A 93 5.19 32.59 1.14
C ARG A 93 5.22 31.42 2.12
N VAL A 94 6.28 30.60 2.09
CA VAL A 94 6.43 29.43 2.95
C VAL A 94 7.34 29.76 4.14
N ASP A 95 6.79 29.67 5.32
CA ASP A 95 7.57 29.65 6.57
C ASP A 95 7.89 28.20 6.95
N VAL A 96 9.12 27.78 6.66
CA VAL A 96 9.59 26.41 6.94
C VAL A 96 9.55 26.12 8.45
N GLY A 97 9.89 27.10 9.28
CA GLY A 97 9.87 26.96 10.74
C GLY A 97 8.48 26.73 11.28
N ARG A 98 7.48 27.40 10.73
CA ARG A 98 6.07 27.21 11.09
C ARG A 98 5.49 25.89 10.55
N ALA A 99 5.95 25.43 9.39
CA ALA A 99 5.47 24.21 8.77
C ALA A 99 6.06 22.93 9.44
N TRP A 100 7.32 22.95 9.83
CA TRP A 100 8.06 21.79 10.33
C TRP A 100 7.42 21.11 11.57
N PRO A 101 6.92 21.82 12.59
CA PRO A 101 6.23 21.20 13.73
C PRO A 101 5.05 20.29 13.35
N ALA A 102 4.42 20.48 12.20
CA ALA A 102 3.35 19.59 11.74
C ALA A 102 3.87 18.18 11.38
N TYR A 103 5.05 18.10 10.77
CA TYR A 103 5.72 16.82 10.51
C TYR A 103 6.09 16.12 11.82
N ARG A 104 6.64 16.84 12.77
CA ARG A 104 6.99 16.30 14.10
C ARG A 104 5.78 15.77 14.85
N ARG A 105 4.64 16.49 14.85
CA ARG A 105 3.40 16.03 15.51
C ARG A 105 2.85 14.75 14.92
N LEU A 106 3.07 14.50 13.62
CA LEU A 106 2.68 13.26 12.95
C LEU A 106 3.74 12.16 13.08
N GLY A 107 4.82 12.38 13.82
CA GLY A 107 5.94 11.45 13.89
C GLY A 107 6.58 11.18 12.51
N ALA A 108 6.47 12.15 11.60
CA ALA A 108 6.94 11.95 10.24
C ALA A 108 8.48 12.08 10.19
N ARG A 109 9.11 11.06 9.61
CA ARG A 109 10.51 11.10 9.16
C ARG A 109 10.55 11.51 7.70
N VAL A 110 11.57 12.27 7.34
CA VAL A 110 11.82 12.71 5.97
C VAL A 110 13.22 12.23 5.60
N ASP A 111 13.30 11.33 4.63
CA ASP A 111 14.55 10.73 4.20
C ASP A 111 14.90 11.27 2.82
N ILE A 112 16.13 11.74 2.64
CA ILE A 112 16.63 12.22 1.35
C ILE A 112 17.51 11.13 0.75
N LEU A 113 17.32 10.83 -0.52
CA LEU A 113 18.08 9.78 -1.23
C LEU A 113 19.59 10.03 -1.09
N GLY A 114 20.32 9.01 -0.64
CA GLY A 114 21.75 9.06 -0.36
C GLY A 114 22.10 9.39 1.10
N ASP A 115 21.11 9.68 1.98
CA ASP A 115 21.34 9.75 3.41
C ASP A 115 21.40 8.35 4.02
N ALA A 116 22.13 8.21 5.13
CA ALA A 116 22.30 6.91 5.82
C ALA A 116 20.98 6.30 6.31
N GLY A 117 19.97 7.12 6.58
CA GLY A 117 18.64 6.67 7.01
C GLY A 117 17.69 6.30 5.88
N TYR A 118 18.09 6.50 4.62
CA TYR A 118 17.23 6.19 3.48
C TYR A 118 17.13 4.67 3.27
N PRO A 119 15.91 4.10 3.10
CA PRO A 119 15.74 2.64 2.99
C PRO A 119 16.48 2.06 1.78
N THR A 120 17.42 1.12 2.03
CA THR A 120 18.28 0.51 1.01
C THR A 120 17.47 -0.13 -0.12
N ARG A 121 16.42 -0.89 0.22
CA ARG A 121 15.54 -1.55 -0.75
C ARG A 121 14.91 -0.57 -1.76
N LEU A 122 14.57 0.64 -1.33
CA LEU A 122 14.06 1.68 -2.24
C LEU A 122 15.18 2.35 -3.02
N ALA A 123 16.34 2.54 -2.39
CA ALA A 123 17.47 3.26 -2.98
C ALA A 123 18.07 2.56 -4.20
N GLU A 124 18.10 1.22 -4.19
CA GLU A 124 18.67 0.38 -5.25
C GLU A 124 17.76 0.25 -6.47
N GLY A 125 16.47 0.53 -6.31
CA GLY A 125 15.48 0.35 -7.37
C GLY A 125 15.41 1.50 -8.38
N PRO A 126 15.12 1.21 -9.65
CA PRO A 126 14.79 2.25 -10.63
C PRO A 126 13.51 2.98 -10.15
N GLY A 127 13.58 4.30 -10.05
CA GLY A 127 12.44 5.10 -9.60
C GLY A 127 12.38 5.35 -8.10
N ALA A 128 13.49 5.18 -7.36
CA ALA A 128 13.59 5.63 -5.98
C ALA A 128 13.12 7.09 -5.82
N PRO A 129 12.25 7.42 -4.85
CA PRO A 129 11.89 8.81 -4.57
C PRO A 129 13.13 9.56 -4.05
N TYR A 130 13.32 10.78 -4.50
CA TYR A 130 14.44 11.59 -4.00
C TYR A 130 14.24 12.07 -2.56
N VAL A 131 12.99 12.20 -2.16
CA VAL A 131 12.58 12.44 -0.77
C VAL A 131 11.45 11.48 -0.45
N LEU A 132 11.58 10.79 0.67
CA LEU A 132 10.59 9.84 1.18
C LEU A 132 10.08 10.33 2.52
N PHE A 133 8.78 10.26 2.70
CA PHE A 133 8.14 10.54 3.98
C PHE A 133 7.69 9.22 4.59
N ARG A 134 7.97 9.02 5.87
CA ARG A 134 7.51 7.86 6.66
C ARG A 134 6.86 8.35 7.95
N SER A 135 5.76 7.76 8.34
CA SER A 135 5.08 8.08 9.60
C SER A 135 4.47 6.81 10.19
N GLY A 136 4.52 6.67 11.49
CA GLY A 136 3.96 5.53 12.22
C GLY A 136 4.86 5.11 13.38
N THR A 137 4.38 4.12 14.14
CA THR A 137 5.10 3.62 15.32
C THR A 137 6.27 2.71 14.97
N ARG A 138 6.27 2.15 13.76
CA ARG A 138 7.35 1.28 13.24
C ARG A 138 7.83 1.81 11.90
N PRO A 139 8.54 2.94 11.86
CA PRO A 139 8.91 3.62 10.63
C PRO A 139 10.00 2.91 9.82
N GLU A 140 10.60 1.87 10.38
CA GLU A 140 11.55 0.98 9.72
C GLU A 140 10.83 0.20 8.61
N LEU A 141 11.51 -0.03 7.47
CA LEU A 141 10.96 -0.74 6.30
C LEU A 141 11.64 -2.10 6.07
N GLU A 142 12.47 -2.52 7.03
CA GLU A 142 13.15 -3.81 7.03
C GLU A 142 12.18 -4.95 7.38
N GLY A 143 12.64 -6.17 7.12
CA GLY A 143 11.90 -7.42 7.34
C GLY A 143 11.24 -7.94 6.07
N ARG A 144 10.57 -9.09 6.21
CA ARG A 144 9.87 -9.75 5.11
C ARG A 144 8.60 -8.98 4.76
N THR A 145 8.34 -8.87 3.49
CA THR A 145 7.22 -8.05 2.98
C THR A 145 6.52 -8.70 1.81
N ALA A 146 5.19 -8.65 1.81
CA ALA A 146 4.36 -9.09 0.70
C ALA A 146 3.35 -8.01 0.33
N ALA A 147 3.26 -7.66 -0.95
CA ALA A 147 2.18 -6.80 -1.42
C ALA A 147 0.91 -7.61 -1.62
N VAL A 148 -0.20 -7.12 -1.08
CA VAL A 148 -1.55 -7.64 -1.35
C VAL A 148 -2.34 -6.54 -2.03
N VAL A 149 -2.66 -6.74 -3.32
CA VAL A 149 -3.28 -5.72 -4.16
C VAL A 149 -4.47 -6.28 -4.94
N GLY A 150 -5.35 -5.39 -5.40
CA GLY A 150 -6.47 -5.82 -6.23
C GLY A 150 -7.43 -4.69 -6.59
N THR A 151 -8.60 -5.08 -7.06
CA THR A 151 -9.66 -4.16 -7.45
C THR A 151 -10.24 -3.39 -6.27
N ARG A 152 -10.63 -2.14 -6.53
CA ARG A 152 -11.37 -1.31 -5.55
C ARG A 152 -12.82 -1.77 -5.37
N ARG A 153 -13.34 -2.58 -6.29
CA ARG A 153 -14.70 -3.14 -6.30
C ARG A 153 -14.62 -4.65 -6.23
N CYS A 154 -13.97 -5.16 -5.20
CA CYS A 154 -13.87 -6.60 -4.98
C CYS A 154 -15.23 -7.20 -4.58
N THR A 155 -15.39 -8.48 -4.89
CA THR A 155 -16.51 -9.26 -4.37
C THR A 155 -16.42 -9.42 -2.85
N PRO A 156 -17.51 -9.80 -2.16
CA PRO A 156 -17.43 -10.19 -0.75
C PRO A 156 -16.37 -11.27 -0.49
N VAL A 157 -16.29 -12.26 -1.38
CA VAL A 157 -15.30 -13.35 -1.31
C VAL A 157 -13.88 -12.82 -1.51
N GLY A 158 -13.63 -11.99 -2.53
CA GLY A 158 -12.32 -11.38 -2.73
C GLY A 158 -11.90 -10.50 -1.55
N ARG A 159 -12.86 -9.85 -0.87
CA ARG A 159 -12.61 -9.10 0.36
C ARG A 159 -12.19 -10.01 1.51
N ALA A 160 -12.90 -11.15 1.69
CA ALA A 160 -12.58 -12.13 2.72
C ALA A 160 -11.20 -12.74 2.49
N ILE A 161 -10.90 -13.19 1.26
CA ILE A 161 -9.58 -13.72 0.88
C ILE A 161 -8.48 -12.68 1.16
N ALA A 162 -8.69 -11.41 0.79
CA ALA A 162 -7.70 -10.36 1.05
C ALA A 162 -7.45 -10.17 2.55
N SER A 163 -8.49 -10.24 3.38
CA SER A 163 -8.39 -10.16 4.83
C SER A 163 -7.66 -11.38 5.42
N GLU A 164 -8.00 -12.59 4.95
CA GLU A 164 -7.34 -13.83 5.37
C GLU A 164 -5.86 -13.83 5.03
N PHE A 165 -5.49 -13.44 3.80
CA PHE A 165 -4.08 -13.31 3.40
C PHE A 165 -3.37 -12.27 4.25
N GLY A 166 -4.03 -11.13 4.52
CA GLY A 166 -3.48 -10.10 5.39
C GLY A 166 -3.19 -10.61 6.80
N ALA A 167 -4.13 -11.34 7.40
CA ALA A 167 -3.99 -11.89 8.74
C ALA A 167 -2.90 -12.97 8.81
N ALA A 168 -2.94 -13.94 7.91
CA ALA A 168 -2.01 -15.04 7.90
C ALA A 168 -0.55 -14.60 7.61
N LEU A 169 -0.36 -13.65 6.70
CA LEU A 169 0.95 -13.05 6.47
C LEU A 169 1.47 -12.34 7.73
N ALA A 170 0.62 -11.58 8.41
CA ALA A 170 0.99 -10.91 9.64
C ALA A 170 1.35 -11.89 10.76
N GLU A 171 0.60 -12.98 10.92
CA GLU A 171 0.87 -14.07 11.87
C GLU A 171 2.21 -14.77 11.57
N ALA A 172 2.57 -14.88 10.29
CA ALA A 172 3.87 -15.39 9.86
C ALA A 172 5.02 -14.37 9.95
N GLY A 173 4.77 -13.18 10.54
CA GLY A 173 5.79 -12.14 10.67
C GLY A 173 6.10 -11.39 9.37
N VAL A 174 5.28 -11.55 8.33
CA VAL A 174 5.42 -10.87 7.03
C VAL A 174 4.60 -9.59 7.05
N ARG A 175 5.22 -8.48 6.73
CA ARG A 175 4.56 -7.16 6.68
C ARG A 175 3.77 -7.02 5.39
N VAL A 176 2.47 -6.78 5.52
CA VAL A 176 1.59 -6.51 4.38
C VAL A 176 1.84 -5.11 3.84
N VAL A 177 2.20 -5.03 2.57
CA VAL A 177 2.36 -3.76 1.84
C VAL A 177 1.15 -3.56 0.94
N SER A 178 0.46 -2.44 1.05
CA SER A 178 -0.64 -2.12 0.15
C SER A 178 -0.93 -0.62 0.08
N GLY A 179 -1.89 -0.25 -0.76
CA GLY A 179 -2.14 1.14 -1.10
C GLY A 179 -3.24 1.83 -0.31
N LEU A 180 -3.81 1.19 0.72
CA LEU A 180 -4.95 1.74 1.49
C LEU A 180 -6.16 2.15 0.63
N ALA A 181 -6.27 1.63 -0.59
CA ALA A 181 -7.42 1.85 -1.45
C ALA A 181 -8.64 1.07 -0.95
N LEU A 182 -9.81 1.38 -1.51
CA LEU A 182 -11.00 0.58 -1.27
C LEU A 182 -10.81 -0.85 -1.80
N GLY A 183 -11.61 -1.77 -1.31
CA GLY A 183 -11.61 -3.15 -1.77
C GLY A 183 -10.46 -3.96 -1.19
N VAL A 184 -9.70 -4.63 -2.03
CA VAL A 184 -8.64 -5.58 -1.64
C VAL A 184 -7.59 -4.95 -0.72
N ASP A 185 -7.06 -3.79 -1.08
CA ASP A 185 -6.01 -3.12 -0.30
C ASP A 185 -6.45 -2.88 1.16
N GLY A 186 -7.66 -2.32 1.32
CA GLY A 186 -8.20 -2.03 2.65
C GLY A 186 -8.48 -3.28 3.45
N ALA A 187 -8.99 -4.34 2.81
CA ALA A 187 -9.27 -5.63 3.46
C ALA A 187 -7.98 -6.31 3.93
N ALA A 188 -6.94 -6.32 3.09
CA ALA A 188 -5.64 -6.89 3.46
C ALA A 188 -5.02 -6.18 4.68
N HIS A 189 -5.06 -4.84 4.70
CA HIS A 189 -4.59 -4.10 5.87
C HIS A 189 -5.44 -4.36 7.11
N GLN A 190 -6.76 -4.48 6.95
CA GLN A 190 -7.67 -4.79 8.06
C GLN A 190 -7.31 -6.15 8.66
N GLY A 191 -7.18 -7.20 7.83
CA GLY A 191 -6.79 -8.54 8.28
C GLY A 191 -5.44 -8.53 9.00
N ALA A 192 -4.43 -7.87 8.43
CA ALA A 192 -3.11 -7.76 9.05
C ALA A 192 -3.14 -7.07 10.43
N LEU A 193 -4.02 -6.07 10.61
CA LEU A 193 -4.19 -5.37 11.88
C LEU A 193 -4.99 -6.20 12.89
N ASP A 194 -5.98 -6.95 12.44
CA ASP A 194 -6.84 -7.77 13.30
C ASP A 194 -6.13 -9.00 13.84
N ALA A 195 -5.09 -9.47 13.15
CA ALA A 195 -4.17 -10.51 13.65
C ALA A 195 -3.36 -10.06 14.88
N GLY A 196 -3.23 -8.75 15.12
CA GLY A 196 -2.55 -8.19 16.29
C GLY A 196 -1.02 -8.20 16.25
N SER A 197 -0.40 -9.05 15.42
CA SER A 197 1.05 -9.16 15.24
C SER A 197 1.59 -8.33 14.06
N GLY A 198 0.70 -7.87 13.17
CA GLY A 198 1.08 -7.20 11.93
C GLY A 198 1.63 -5.79 12.14
N ALA A 199 2.66 -5.46 11.36
CA ALA A 199 3.19 -4.11 11.22
C ALA A 199 3.06 -3.66 9.76
N PRO A 200 1.83 -3.43 9.26
CA PRO A 200 1.58 -3.20 7.85
C PRO A 200 2.24 -1.92 7.33
N ILE A 201 2.49 -1.87 6.03
CA ILE A 201 3.05 -0.72 5.33
C ILE A 201 2.00 -0.17 4.37
N GLY A 202 1.42 0.97 4.72
CA GLY A 202 0.48 1.69 3.87
C GLY A 202 1.19 2.68 2.96
N VAL A 203 1.28 2.40 1.67
CA VAL A 203 1.86 3.34 0.70
C VAL A 203 0.77 4.26 0.17
N VAL A 204 0.94 5.57 0.25
CA VAL A 204 -0.12 6.53 -0.05
C VAL A 204 0.27 7.50 -1.18
N ALA A 205 -0.74 8.05 -1.87
CA ALA A 205 -0.55 8.90 -3.05
C ALA A 205 -0.67 10.41 -2.75
N GLY A 206 -0.58 10.79 -1.48
CA GLY A 206 -0.68 12.17 -1.02
C GLY A 206 -0.04 12.34 0.35
N GLY A 207 -0.14 13.52 0.93
CA GLY A 207 0.35 13.79 2.28
C GLY A 207 -0.41 13.01 3.36
N PHE A 208 0.26 12.70 4.46
CA PHE A 208 -0.34 11.92 5.57
C PHE A 208 -1.51 12.61 6.25
N ASP A 209 -1.59 13.93 6.16
CA ASP A 209 -2.69 14.76 6.67
C ASP A 209 -3.94 14.74 5.77
N ARG A 210 -3.85 14.12 4.60
CA ARG A 210 -4.90 14.07 3.56
C ARG A 210 -5.33 12.63 3.20
N PRO A 211 -5.93 11.88 4.16
CA PRO A 211 -6.36 10.50 3.89
C PRO A 211 -7.31 10.40 2.70
N TYR A 212 -7.01 9.49 1.78
CA TYR A 212 -7.87 9.17 0.65
C TYR A 212 -7.94 7.66 0.40
N PRO A 213 -9.13 7.08 0.27
CA PRO A 213 -10.45 7.71 0.40
C PRO A 213 -10.74 8.13 1.87
N VAL A 214 -11.51 9.19 2.05
CA VAL A 214 -11.78 9.78 3.38
C VAL A 214 -12.39 8.76 4.35
N ARG A 215 -13.22 7.83 3.86
CA ARG A 215 -13.81 6.76 4.66
C ARG A 215 -12.79 5.76 5.22
N HIS A 216 -11.57 5.70 4.68
CA HIS A 216 -10.48 4.90 5.22
C HIS A 216 -9.62 5.65 6.24
N ARG A 217 -10.00 6.86 6.66
CA ARG A 217 -9.28 7.59 7.72
C ARG A 217 -9.04 6.75 8.98
N PRO A 218 -10.03 6.00 9.52
CA PRO A 218 -9.77 5.14 10.68
C PRO A 218 -8.74 4.05 10.39
N LEU A 219 -8.78 3.43 9.21
CA LEU A 219 -7.81 2.43 8.80
C LEU A 219 -6.39 3.01 8.68
N TRP A 220 -6.25 4.22 8.11
CA TRP A 220 -4.97 4.93 8.07
C TRP A 220 -4.38 5.14 9.46
N GLN A 221 -5.22 5.57 10.42
CA GLN A 221 -4.81 5.77 11.81
C GLN A 221 -4.36 4.46 12.45
N ARG A 222 -5.08 3.36 12.22
CA ARG A 222 -4.71 2.03 12.73
C ARG A 222 -3.39 1.56 12.11
N VAL A 223 -3.19 1.73 10.79
CA VAL A 223 -1.93 1.40 10.12
C VAL A 223 -0.78 2.23 10.67
N ALA A 224 -0.96 3.54 10.89
CA ALA A 224 0.06 4.38 11.50
C ALA A 224 0.37 3.98 12.96
N ALA A 225 -0.63 3.54 13.72
CA ALA A 225 -0.48 3.12 15.10
C ALA A 225 0.20 1.76 15.29
N ALA A 226 0.13 0.86 14.30
CA ALA A 226 0.71 -0.49 14.38
C ALA A 226 1.90 -0.70 13.43
N GLY A 227 2.05 0.13 12.41
CA GLY A 227 3.02 -0.04 11.34
C GLY A 227 3.55 1.29 10.80
N THR A 228 3.53 1.43 9.46
CA THR A 228 4.14 2.55 8.75
C THR A 228 3.25 3.06 7.63
N LEU A 229 3.09 4.37 7.52
CA LEU A 229 2.65 5.05 6.31
C LEU A 229 3.86 5.54 5.52
N VAL A 230 3.86 5.35 4.20
CA VAL A 230 4.93 5.76 3.29
C VAL A 230 4.35 6.64 2.19
N SER A 231 5.00 7.76 1.92
CA SER A 231 4.64 8.68 0.84
C SER A 231 5.88 9.32 0.20
N GLU A 232 5.76 9.72 -1.04
CA GLU A 232 6.72 10.62 -1.70
C GLU A 232 6.22 12.08 -1.77
N TRP A 233 5.11 12.38 -1.10
CA TRP A 233 4.45 13.67 -1.14
C TRP A 233 4.47 14.36 0.23
N PRO A 234 4.73 15.68 0.26
CA PRO A 234 4.74 16.45 1.49
C PRO A 234 3.34 16.59 2.10
N LEU A 235 3.27 17.01 3.35
CA LEU A 235 1.99 17.37 3.99
C LEU A 235 1.26 18.43 3.16
N GLY A 236 -0.06 18.36 3.16
CA GLY A 236 -0.94 19.21 2.34
C GLY A 236 -1.16 18.72 0.91
N ALA A 237 -0.32 17.82 0.40
CA ALA A 237 -0.47 17.29 -0.96
C ALA A 237 -1.73 16.44 -1.09
N ARG A 238 -2.60 16.77 -2.06
CA ARG A 238 -3.81 16.01 -2.37
C ARG A 238 -3.48 14.76 -3.17
N SER A 239 -4.26 13.71 -3.00
CA SER A 239 -4.21 12.53 -3.87
C SER A 239 -4.87 12.85 -5.21
N GLU A 240 -4.07 12.97 -6.26
CA GLU A 240 -4.50 13.21 -7.63
C GLU A 240 -4.52 11.91 -8.43
N GLY A 241 -5.38 11.81 -9.45
CA GLY A 241 -5.60 10.58 -10.22
C GLY A 241 -4.31 9.91 -10.72
N TRP A 242 -3.39 10.68 -11.28
CA TRP A 242 -2.11 10.21 -11.82
C TRP A 242 -1.11 9.74 -10.74
N ARG A 243 -1.29 10.18 -9.49
CA ARG A 243 -0.40 9.79 -8.37
C ARG A 243 -0.64 8.36 -7.91
N PHE A 244 -1.83 7.79 -8.15
CA PHE A 244 -2.11 6.41 -7.75
C PHE A 244 -1.28 5.39 -8.54
N PRO A 245 -1.24 5.42 -9.89
CA PRO A 245 -0.34 4.55 -10.65
C PRO A 245 1.14 4.83 -10.34
N ALA A 246 1.54 6.09 -10.21
CA ALA A 246 2.91 6.47 -9.89
C ALA A 246 3.38 5.89 -8.54
N ARG A 247 2.49 5.88 -7.52
CA ARG A 247 2.75 5.32 -6.21
C ARG A 247 2.96 3.79 -6.24
N ASN A 248 2.29 3.06 -7.14
CA ASN A 248 2.35 1.61 -7.17
C ASN A 248 3.78 1.07 -7.32
N ARG A 249 4.68 1.82 -7.97
CA ARG A 249 6.10 1.47 -8.02
C ARG A 249 6.76 1.36 -6.64
N LEU A 250 6.26 2.10 -5.66
CA LEU A 250 6.75 2.02 -4.28
C LEU A 250 6.21 0.79 -3.57
N ILE A 251 4.95 0.40 -3.85
CA ILE A 251 4.39 -0.86 -3.34
C ILE A 251 5.29 -2.02 -3.79
N VAL A 252 5.58 -2.11 -5.10
CA VAL A 252 6.45 -3.15 -5.64
C VAL A 252 7.86 -3.09 -5.07
N ALA A 253 8.45 -1.89 -5.01
CA ALA A 253 9.83 -1.73 -4.52
C ALA A 253 9.99 -2.07 -3.01
N LEU A 254 8.91 -2.01 -2.25
CA LEU A 254 8.87 -2.37 -0.82
C LEU A 254 8.51 -3.85 -0.61
N SER A 255 8.27 -4.63 -1.65
CA SER A 255 7.74 -5.99 -1.53
C SER A 255 8.68 -7.02 -2.15
N GLU A 256 8.74 -8.19 -1.53
CA GLU A 256 9.48 -9.35 -2.03
C GLU A 256 8.61 -10.23 -2.93
N VAL A 257 7.29 -10.11 -2.79
CA VAL A 257 6.29 -10.80 -3.61
C VAL A 257 5.06 -9.90 -3.77
N VAL A 258 4.36 -10.02 -4.89
CA VAL A 258 3.09 -9.33 -5.14
C VAL A 258 1.98 -10.35 -5.35
N VAL A 259 0.93 -10.26 -4.55
CA VAL A 259 -0.27 -11.10 -4.65
C VAL A 259 -1.43 -10.26 -5.18
N VAL A 260 -2.05 -10.71 -6.26
CA VAL A 260 -3.26 -10.08 -6.83
C VAL A 260 -4.47 -10.95 -6.49
N ILE A 261 -5.36 -10.42 -5.64
CA ILE A 261 -6.53 -11.17 -5.15
C ILE A 261 -7.67 -11.18 -6.17
N GLU A 262 -8.08 -10.02 -6.63
CA GLU A 262 -9.05 -9.83 -7.70
C GLU A 262 -8.66 -8.65 -8.57
N SER A 263 -8.84 -8.77 -9.87
CA SER A 263 -8.63 -7.68 -10.83
C SER A 263 -9.47 -7.89 -12.08
N GLY A 264 -10.09 -6.83 -12.58
CA GLY A 264 -10.56 -6.83 -13.97
C GLY A 264 -9.36 -6.77 -14.93
N GLU A 265 -9.62 -7.01 -16.23
CA GLU A 265 -8.56 -7.03 -17.27
C GLU A 265 -7.73 -5.74 -17.36
N ARG A 266 -8.35 -4.61 -17.04
CA ARG A 266 -7.73 -3.28 -17.07
C ARG A 266 -7.88 -2.61 -15.71
N GLY A 267 -7.04 -2.97 -14.76
CA GLY A 267 -7.07 -2.45 -13.39
C GLY A 267 -5.72 -1.90 -12.94
N GLY A 268 -5.72 -1.04 -11.92
CA GLY A 268 -4.49 -0.53 -11.31
C GLY A 268 -3.62 -1.65 -10.72
N SER A 269 -4.21 -2.75 -10.26
CA SER A 269 -3.50 -3.94 -9.80
C SER A 269 -2.77 -4.68 -10.93
N MET A 270 -3.29 -4.66 -12.18
CA MET A 270 -2.57 -5.18 -13.34
C MET A 270 -1.30 -4.36 -13.65
N VAL A 271 -1.36 -3.03 -13.48
CA VAL A 271 -0.17 -2.17 -13.59
C VAL A 271 0.85 -2.53 -12.50
N THR A 272 0.39 -2.80 -11.28
CA THR A 272 1.27 -3.24 -10.18
C THR A 272 1.93 -4.58 -10.49
N ALA A 273 1.17 -5.56 -11.01
CA ALA A 273 1.69 -6.86 -11.40
C ALA A 273 2.72 -6.74 -12.55
N GLN A 274 2.46 -5.91 -13.55
CA GLN A 274 3.40 -5.63 -14.63
C GLN A 274 4.70 -5.00 -14.10
N LEU A 275 4.61 -3.99 -13.24
CA LEU A 275 5.78 -3.36 -12.62
C LEU A 275 6.58 -4.35 -11.75
N ALA A 276 5.91 -5.32 -11.12
CA ALA A 276 6.56 -6.38 -10.36
C ALA A 276 7.35 -7.31 -11.30
N ALA A 277 6.72 -7.79 -12.38
CA ALA A 277 7.38 -8.61 -13.38
C ALA A 277 8.59 -7.92 -14.01
N GLU A 278 8.48 -6.63 -14.40
CA GLU A 278 9.58 -5.82 -14.94
C GLU A 278 10.76 -5.69 -13.95
N ARG A 279 10.51 -5.86 -12.66
CA ARG A 279 11.54 -5.78 -11.60
C ARG A 279 12.00 -7.13 -11.08
N GLY A 280 11.53 -8.22 -11.66
CA GLY A 280 11.84 -9.57 -11.21
C GLY A 280 11.24 -9.90 -9.83
N VAL A 281 10.22 -9.15 -9.37
CA VAL A 281 9.49 -9.46 -8.16
C VAL A 281 8.43 -10.52 -8.50
N PRO A 282 8.40 -11.67 -7.83
CA PRO A 282 7.42 -12.72 -8.07
C PRO A 282 5.99 -12.21 -7.98
N VAL A 283 5.14 -12.63 -8.94
CA VAL A 283 3.71 -12.29 -8.97
C VAL A 283 2.91 -13.56 -8.78
N LEU A 284 2.05 -13.55 -7.77
CA LEU A 284 1.05 -14.58 -7.56
C LEU A 284 -0.35 -14.00 -7.84
N ALA A 285 -1.25 -14.84 -8.34
CA ALA A 285 -2.61 -14.44 -8.64
C ALA A 285 -3.61 -15.46 -8.08
N VAL A 286 -4.65 -14.97 -7.41
CA VAL A 286 -5.72 -15.84 -6.90
C VAL A 286 -6.60 -16.28 -8.08
N PRO A 287 -6.76 -17.60 -8.31
CA PRO A 287 -7.65 -18.11 -9.34
C PRO A 287 -9.10 -17.72 -9.05
N GLY A 288 -9.87 -17.50 -10.10
CA GLY A 288 -11.29 -17.20 -9.94
C GLY A 288 -12.14 -17.74 -11.08
N SER A 289 -13.47 -17.75 -10.88
CA SER A 289 -14.39 -18.21 -11.92
C SER A 289 -14.25 -17.38 -13.19
N ILE A 290 -14.20 -18.05 -14.35
CA ILE A 290 -14.17 -17.39 -15.66
C ILE A 290 -15.44 -16.57 -15.95
N ARG A 291 -16.50 -16.78 -15.18
CA ARG A 291 -17.75 -16.01 -15.27
C ARG A 291 -17.73 -14.75 -14.40
N ASN A 292 -16.72 -14.62 -13.54
CA ASN A 292 -16.58 -13.46 -12.67
C ASN A 292 -15.68 -12.40 -13.33
N PRO A 293 -16.22 -11.23 -13.74
CA PRO A 293 -15.41 -10.19 -14.37
C PRO A 293 -14.26 -9.67 -13.49
N THR A 294 -14.38 -9.77 -12.15
CA THR A 294 -13.31 -9.34 -11.23
C THR A 294 -12.16 -10.36 -11.14
N ALA A 295 -12.32 -11.56 -11.69
CA ALA A 295 -11.27 -12.56 -11.82
C ALA A 295 -10.59 -12.55 -13.20
N ALA A 296 -11.09 -11.77 -14.15
CA ALA A 296 -10.57 -11.79 -15.53
C ALA A 296 -9.08 -11.39 -15.58
N GLY A 297 -8.66 -10.41 -14.77
CA GLY A 297 -7.28 -9.98 -14.70
C GLY A 297 -6.36 -11.00 -14.01
N THR A 298 -6.79 -11.60 -12.89
CA THR A 298 -5.99 -12.63 -12.20
C THR A 298 -5.86 -13.89 -13.05
N ASN A 299 -6.95 -14.35 -13.69
CA ASN A 299 -6.89 -15.49 -14.63
C ASN A 299 -6.00 -15.18 -15.85
N ARG A 300 -5.94 -13.92 -16.30
CA ARG A 300 -4.99 -13.50 -17.32
C ARG A 300 -3.55 -13.61 -16.83
N LEU A 301 -3.26 -13.11 -15.61
CA LEU A 301 -1.92 -13.23 -15.01
C LEU A 301 -1.47 -14.69 -14.92
N LEU A 302 -2.35 -15.59 -14.48
CA LEU A 302 -2.08 -17.03 -14.41
C LEU A 302 -1.74 -17.62 -15.80
N ARG A 303 -2.52 -17.27 -16.83
CA ARG A 303 -2.25 -17.67 -18.21
C ARG A 303 -0.92 -17.14 -18.73
N ASP A 304 -0.55 -15.91 -18.31
CA ASP A 304 0.67 -15.23 -18.71
C ASP A 304 1.89 -15.68 -17.86
N GLY A 305 1.73 -16.70 -16.97
CA GLY A 305 2.79 -17.36 -16.22
C GLY A 305 2.97 -16.95 -14.76
N ALA A 306 2.05 -16.14 -14.20
CA ALA A 306 2.05 -15.90 -12.76
C ALA A 306 1.73 -17.19 -11.99
N GLN A 307 2.33 -17.34 -10.81
CA GLN A 307 2.04 -18.49 -9.95
C GLN A 307 0.63 -18.38 -9.34
N PRO A 308 -0.11 -19.50 -9.18
CA PRO A 308 -1.38 -19.48 -8.50
C PRO A 308 -1.19 -19.26 -7.00
N ALA A 309 -2.02 -18.40 -6.40
CA ALA A 309 -2.17 -18.26 -4.96
C ALA A 309 -3.49 -18.93 -4.54
N CYS A 310 -3.46 -20.22 -4.26
CA CYS A 310 -4.60 -20.99 -3.77
C CYS A 310 -4.76 -20.88 -2.25
N GLY A 311 -3.72 -20.45 -1.57
CA GLY A 311 -3.68 -20.16 -0.14
C GLY A 311 -2.49 -19.28 0.23
N VAL A 312 -2.41 -18.89 1.49
CA VAL A 312 -1.29 -18.10 1.98
C VAL A 312 0.04 -18.86 1.91
N ASP A 313 -0.01 -20.18 2.01
CA ASP A 313 1.16 -21.06 1.96
C ASP A 313 1.92 -20.91 0.64
N ASP A 314 1.21 -20.66 -0.48
CA ASP A 314 1.86 -20.40 -1.78
C ASP A 314 2.69 -19.10 -1.72
N VAL A 315 2.20 -18.09 -1.01
CA VAL A 315 2.91 -16.81 -0.82
C VAL A 315 4.11 -17.00 0.09
N LEU A 316 3.95 -17.75 1.19
CA LEU A 316 5.03 -18.06 2.12
C LEU A 316 6.12 -18.91 1.45
N ALA A 317 5.73 -19.86 0.60
CA ALA A 317 6.66 -20.62 -0.22
C ALA A 317 7.44 -19.71 -1.19
N ALA A 318 6.76 -18.79 -1.87
CA ALA A 318 7.42 -17.80 -2.74
C ALA A 318 8.38 -16.88 -1.96
N LEU A 319 8.11 -16.65 -0.68
CA LEU A 319 9.00 -15.93 0.23
C LEU A 319 10.09 -16.84 0.85
N SER A 320 10.15 -18.14 0.48
CA SER A 320 11.05 -19.13 1.09
C SER A 320 10.86 -19.29 2.61
N LEU A 321 9.62 -19.19 3.07
CA LEU A 321 9.23 -19.29 4.48
C LEU A 321 8.29 -20.49 4.75
N ALA A 322 8.14 -21.42 3.79
CA ALA A 322 7.17 -22.50 3.86
C ALA A 322 7.42 -23.48 5.03
N ASP A 323 8.64 -23.61 5.53
CA ASP A 323 9.03 -24.65 6.49
C ASP A 323 8.64 -24.31 7.95
N GLY A 324 7.74 -23.41 8.21
CA GLY A 324 7.33 -23.06 9.57
C GLY A 324 5.96 -22.38 9.69
N ALA A 325 5.27 -22.18 8.59
CA ALA A 325 3.96 -21.55 8.62
C ALA A 325 2.91 -22.55 9.12
N THR A 326 2.43 -22.36 10.34
CA THR A 326 1.15 -22.95 10.76
C THR A 326 0.06 -22.35 9.91
N ALA A 327 -0.73 -23.21 9.24
CA ALA A 327 -1.93 -22.79 8.52
C ALA A 327 -2.76 -21.86 9.40
N ALA A 328 -3.20 -20.74 8.85
CA ALA A 328 -4.05 -19.80 9.58
C ALA A 328 -5.24 -20.56 10.17
N THR A 329 -5.33 -20.58 11.50
CA THR A 329 -6.41 -21.27 12.19
C THR A 329 -7.68 -20.45 11.98
N ASP A 330 -8.70 -21.07 11.36
CA ASP A 330 -10.01 -20.44 11.24
C ASP A 330 -10.57 -20.18 12.64
N ARG A 331 -10.75 -18.89 12.99
CA ARG A 331 -11.19 -18.49 14.34
C ARG A 331 -12.71 -18.43 14.48
N ARG A 332 -13.44 -18.71 13.39
CA ARG A 332 -14.90 -18.72 13.43
C ARG A 332 -15.40 -19.95 14.19
N PRO A 333 -16.49 -19.84 14.95
CA PRO A 333 -17.10 -21.01 15.56
C PRO A 333 -17.52 -21.98 14.46
N PRO A 334 -17.19 -23.29 14.55
CA PRO A 334 -17.57 -24.26 13.53
C PRO A 334 -19.10 -24.35 13.44
N PRO A 335 -19.67 -24.30 12.21
CA PRO A 335 -21.11 -24.43 12.05
C PRO A 335 -21.57 -25.83 12.49
N SER A 336 -22.76 -25.91 13.10
CA SER A 336 -23.31 -27.15 13.59
C SER A 336 -24.74 -27.39 13.06
N GLY A 337 -25.23 -28.60 13.18
CA GLY A 337 -26.61 -28.96 12.83
C GLY A 337 -26.97 -28.62 11.38
N VAL A 338 -28.12 -27.99 11.17
CA VAL A 338 -28.65 -27.63 9.84
C VAL A 338 -27.72 -26.67 9.08
N ALA A 339 -27.08 -25.74 9.77
CA ALA A 339 -26.13 -24.79 9.18
C ALA A 339 -24.88 -25.49 8.62
N ALA A 340 -24.35 -26.49 9.32
CA ALA A 340 -23.23 -27.29 8.81
C ALA A 340 -23.62 -28.06 7.52
N GLY A 341 -24.81 -28.66 7.50
CA GLY A 341 -25.36 -29.35 6.32
C GLY A 341 -25.55 -28.42 5.13
N ALA A 342 -26.10 -27.21 5.36
CA ALA A 342 -26.28 -26.20 4.34
C ALA A 342 -24.93 -25.73 3.76
N LEU A 343 -23.96 -25.48 4.62
CA LEU A 343 -22.60 -25.08 4.20
C LEU A 343 -21.91 -26.20 3.41
N ALA A 344 -22.03 -27.46 3.83
CA ALA A 344 -21.46 -28.61 3.10
C ALA A 344 -22.05 -28.78 1.71
N ALA A 345 -23.35 -28.53 1.56
CA ALA A 345 -24.07 -28.63 0.25
C ALA A 345 -23.75 -27.44 -0.69
N MET A 346 -23.15 -26.38 -0.17
CA MET A 346 -22.94 -25.11 -0.88
C MET A 346 -21.66 -25.21 -1.68
N GLY A 347 -20.99 -25.83 -2.23
CA GLY A 347 -19.76 -25.68 -3.02
C GLY A 347 -19.07 -24.31 -2.90
N TRP A 348 -18.08 -24.06 -3.74
CA TRP A 348 -17.33 -22.78 -3.77
C TRP A 348 -17.88 -21.78 -4.80
N ASP A 349 -18.68 -22.24 -5.76
CA ASP A 349 -19.35 -21.37 -6.72
C ASP A 349 -20.57 -20.68 -6.10
N PRO A 350 -20.92 -19.45 -6.55
CA PRO A 350 -22.15 -18.79 -6.13
C PRO A 350 -23.38 -19.66 -6.38
N VAL A 351 -24.24 -19.81 -5.39
CA VAL A 351 -25.40 -20.69 -5.45
C VAL A 351 -26.67 -19.93 -5.04
N THR A 352 -27.79 -20.18 -5.74
CA THR A 352 -29.09 -19.63 -5.38
C THR A 352 -29.72 -20.38 -4.21
N THR A 353 -30.61 -19.71 -3.47
CA THR A 353 -31.37 -20.34 -2.38
C THR A 353 -32.15 -21.57 -2.88
N ASP A 354 -32.77 -21.50 -4.07
CA ASP A 354 -33.55 -22.60 -4.66
C ASP A 354 -32.68 -23.83 -4.95
N LEU A 355 -31.46 -23.60 -5.47
CA LEU A 355 -30.53 -24.68 -5.73
C LEU A 355 -30.03 -25.33 -4.43
N LEU A 356 -29.82 -24.54 -3.39
CA LEU A 356 -29.46 -25.06 -2.05
C LEU A 356 -30.63 -25.85 -1.43
N ALA A 357 -31.85 -25.35 -1.52
CA ALA A 357 -33.05 -26.09 -1.09
C ALA A 357 -33.15 -27.45 -1.78
N SER A 358 -32.91 -27.48 -3.08
CA SER A 358 -32.90 -28.73 -3.86
C SER A 358 -31.78 -29.69 -3.44
N ARG A 359 -30.59 -29.18 -3.12
CA ARG A 359 -29.44 -30.01 -2.71
C ARG A 359 -29.56 -30.53 -1.29
N THR A 360 -30.15 -29.75 -0.39
CA THR A 360 -30.23 -30.07 1.05
C THR A 360 -31.52 -30.81 1.40
N GLY A 361 -32.58 -30.65 0.59
CA GLY A 361 -33.93 -31.14 0.90
C GLY A 361 -34.58 -30.39 2.09
N LEU A 362 -34.00 -29.29 2.54
CA LEU A 362 -34.50 -28.53 3.69
C LEU A 362 -35.72 -27.69 3.31
N PRO A 363 -36.69 -27.54 4.24
CA PRO A 363 -37.76 -26.58 4.06
C PRO A 363 -37.19 -25.15 3.92
N PRO A 364 -37.81 -24.29 3.07
CA PRO A 364 -37.29 -22.94 2.82
C PRO A 364 -37.07 -22.09 4.08
N ALA A 365 -37.94 -22.23 5.08
CA ALA A 365 -37.82 -21.51 6.35
C ALA A 365 -36.60 -21.95 7.15
N GLU A 366 -36.32 -23.25 7.22
CA GLU A 366 -35.14 -23.78 7.93
C GLU A 366 -33.84 -23.41 7.20
N LEU A 367 -33.86 -23.48 5.86
CA LEU A 367 -32.71 -23.07 5.05
C LEU A 367 -32.42 -21.56 5.22
N ALA A 368 -33.45 -20.70 5.26
CA ALA A 368 -33.28 -19.28 5.47
C ALA A 368 -32.62 -18.96 6.82
N VAL A 369 -33.03 -19.65 7.89
CA VAL A 369 -32.43 -19.50 9.23
C VAL A 369 -30.97 -19.97 9.22
N ALA A 370 -30.68 -21.10 8.58
CA ALA A 370 -29.33 -21.65 8.47
C ALA A 370 -28.40 -20.68 7.71
N LEU A 371 -28.88 -20.11 6.59
CA LEU A 371 -28.13 -19.14 5.80
C LEU A 371 -27.87 -17.84 6.58
N ALA A 372 -28.87 -17.35 7.34
CA ALA A 372 -28.68 -16.17 8.19
C ALA A 372 -27.62 -16.40 9.28
N HIS A 373 -27.61 -17.55 9.93
CA HIS A 373 -26.58 -17.91 10.92
C HIS A 373 -25.19 -17.99 10.27
N LEU A 374 -25.08 -18.66 9.12
CA LEU A 374 -23.82 -18.77 8.40
C LEU A 374 -23.29 -17.41 7.93
N GLU A 375 -24.17 -16.48 7.55
CA GLU A 375 -23.78 -15.12 7.18
C GLU A 375 -23.32 -14.30 8.38
N LEU A 376 -24.04 -14.37 9.52
CA LEU A 376 -23.66 -13.72 10.76
C LEU A 376 -22.30 -14.21 11.29
N ASP A 377 -22.06 -15.50 11.19
CA ASP A 377 -20.79 -16.12 11.59
C ASP A 377 -19.66 -15.93 10.55
N GLY A 378 -19.97 -15.30 9.41
CA GLY A 378 -18.98 -14.99 8.37
C GLY A 378 -18.56 -16.20 7.49
N TRP A 379 -19.35 -17.29 7.48
CA TRP A 379 -19.11 -18.46 6.64
C TRP A 379 -19.52 -18.27 5.18
N ILE A 380 -20.52 -17.44 4.95
CA ILE A 380 -21.06 -17.12 3.64
C ILE A 380 -21.33 -15.64 3.49
N ALA A 381 -21.48 -15.16 2.26
CA ALA A 381 -21.96 -13.81 1.96
C ALA A 381 -23.05 -13.85 0.91
N ALA A 382 -24.06 -12.98 1.08
CA ALA A 382 -25.06 -12.71 0.07
C ALA A 382 -24.55 -11.69 -0.96
N GLY A 383 -24.85 -11.92 -2.24
CA GLY A 383 -24.54 -10.96 -3.31
C GLY A 383 -25.34 -11.27 -4.58
N ALA A 384 -26.00 -10.26 -5.15
CA ALA A 384 -26.73 -10.35 -6.42
C ALA A 384 -27.72 -11.55 -6.52
N GLY A 385 -28.40 -11.90 -5.42
CA GLY A 385 -29.34 -13.02 -5.37
C GLY A 385 -28.73 -14.41 -5.24
N HIS A 386 -27.44 -14.47 -4.96
CA HIS A 386 -26.68 -15.69 -4.73
C HIS A 386 -26.00 -15.67 -3.38
N TRP A 387 -25.73 -16.86 -2.86
CA TRP A 387 -24.90 -17.09 -1.69
C TRP A 387 -23.55 -17.59 -2.12
N GLN A 388 -22.50 -17.15 -1.48
CA GLN A 388 -21.14 -17.60 -1.76
C GLN A 388 -20.41 -17.91 -0.45
N ARG A 389 -19.69 -19.02 -0.44
CA ARG A 389 -18.88 -19.45 0.70
C ARG A 389 -17.68 -18.54 0.90
N ILE A 390 -17.32 -18.28 2.15
CA ILE A 390 -16.20 -17.44 2.54
C ILE A 390 -15.27 -18.24 3.46
N GLY A 391 -14.00 -18.42 3.06
CA GLY A 391 -12.95 -19.00 3.88
C GLY A 391 -12.71 -20.50 3.76
N SER A 392 -11.57 -20.96 4.27
CA SER A 392 -10.99 -22.28 4.00
C SER A 392 -11.33 -23.37 5.02
N ALA A 393 -12.41 -23.25 5.81
CA ALA A 393 -12.73 -24.16 6.92
C ALA A 393 -12.89 -25.63 6.55
N ASP A 394 -13.05 -26.01 5.27
CA ASP A 394 -13.27 -27.39 4.86
C ASP A 394 -12.01 -28.25 4.69
N ARG A 395 -10.80 -27.65 4.64
CA ARG A 395 -9.56 -28.46 4.52
C ARG A 395 -9.29 -29.33 5.75
N ALA A 396 -9.77 -28.93 6.93
CA ALA A 396 -9.56 -29.68 8.17
C ALA A 396 -10.51 -30.88 8.33
N VAL A 397 -11.63 -30.93 7.63
CA VAL A 397 -12.62 -32.03 7.76
C VAL A 397 -12.32 -33.19 6.80
N VAL A 398 -11.76 -32.90 5.63
CA VAL A 398 -11.43 -33.92 4.62
C VAL A 398 -10.17 -34.75 5.02
N SER A 399 -9.27 -34.19 5.82
CA SER A 399 -8.05 -34.91 6.25
C SER A 399 -8.22 -35.87 7.43
N ARG A 400 -9.41 -35.98 8.03
CA ARG A 400 -9.71 -36.90 9.15
C ARG A 400 -10.62 -38.06 8.78
N GLY A 401 -10.91 -38.26 7.52
CA GLY A 401 -11.79 -39.28 7.01
C GLY A 401 -11.17 -40.18 5.92
N ALA A 402 -9.83 -40.27 5.88
CA ALA A 402 -9.11 -41.17 5.01
C ALA A 402 -8.20 -42.10 5.86
#